data_0abb02f8d513868b010385be15f44dfd
#
_entry.id   0abb02f8d513868b010385be15f44dfd
#
_cell.length_a   1.000
_cell.length_b   1.000
_cell.length_c   1.000
_cell.angle_alpha   90.00
_cell.angle_beta   90.00
_cell.angle_gamma   90.00
#
_symmetry.space_group_name_H-M   'P 1'
#
loop_
_entity.id
_entity.type
_entity.pdbx_description
1 polymer ?
#
loop_
_entity_poly.entity_id
_entity_poly.type
_entity_poly.pdbx_seq_one_letter_code
_entity_poly.pdbx_strand_id
1 'polypeptide(L)'
;MMTFAQLGQLSLQMQMLYVQGVNSGSKPDDPVELPDNDLTFSASEFPETPTIKICAEAFLNLKKYTVRQSTYHRYIRCFRNSVLPFFGDMQLNTVSGKMVQEFVNAMLQQGMNPKAIKYCVTMLKSLLLCAEADGIITMPVIRPNYPKQCKQERPILSDEDFDRLSDYLLQENSPISTALLMVMHTGIRIGEACALQWSDIDLKNNSIYIRHSVKRYYIPDEKRTICELGEPKTPKSKRRIYVSQWLANILKERQGIGFICTGAEKFCNPETMRNAFNRRLKKLSIPHIRFHDLRHGFATRAINGAGIDPKTVAEILGHEHCDITLDIYTSCTAQMQVEAMEKIQKMK
;
A
#
# COMPACT_ATOMS: atom_id res chain seq x y z
N MET A 1 24.98 -5.31 19.93
CA MET A 1 23.59 -5.04 19.47
C MET A 1 22.83 -4.46 20.64
N MET A 2 22.26 -3.26 20.52
CA MET A 2 21.52 -2.64 21.62
C MET A 2 20.20 -3.37 21.84
N THR A 3 19.84 -3.61 23.08
CA THR A 3 18.56 -4.22 23.47
C THR A 3 17.40 -3.25 23.26
N PHE A 4 16.18 -3.79 23.17
CA PHE A 4 14.96 -3.01 23.00
C PHE A 4 14.75 -1.99 24.17
N ALA A 5 15.18 -2.36 25.39
CA ALA A 5 15.18 -1.49 26.55
C ALA A 5 16.20 -0.35 26.43
N GLN A 6 17.38 -0.62 25.93
CA GLN A 6 18.44 0.38 25.65
C GLN A 6 18.03 1.35 24.56
N LEU A 7 17.34 0.87 23.50
CA LEU A 7 16.77 1.72 22.46
C LEU A 7 15.65 2.62 22.99
N GLY A 8 14.83 2.13 23.92
CA GLY A 8 13.78 2.92 24.58
C GLY A 8 14.36 4.04 25.44
N GLN A 9 15.43 3.75 26.21
CA GLN A 9 16.14 4.75 27.03
C GLN A 9 16.93 5.75 26.17
N LEU A 10 17.60 5.29 25.11
CA LEU A 10 18.26 6.18 24.15
C LEU A 10 17.25 7.11 23.48
N SER A 11 16.06 6.62 23.15
CA SER A 11 14.97 7.43 22.59
C SER A 11 14.50 8.51 23.57
N LEU A 12 14.39 8.20 24.86
CA LEU A 12 14.05 9.20 25.89
C LEU A 12 15.19 10.21 26.08
N GLN A 13 16.44 9.76 26.13
CA GLN A 13 17.60 10.64 26.22
C GLN A 13 17.79 11.50 24.97
N MET A 14 17.60 10.93 23.76
CA MET A 14 17.64 11.71 22.51
C MET A 14 16.49 12.70 22.41
N GLN A 15 15.28 12.36 22.92
CA GLN A 15 14.20 13.34 23.03
C GLN A 15 14.52 14.47 24.02
N MET A 16 15.13 14.15 25.16
CA MET A 16 15.58 15.18 26.11
C MET A 16 16.71 16.04 25.54
N LEU A 17 17.66 15.46 24.85
CA LEU A 17 18.76 16.19 24.16
C LEU A 17 18.23 17.01 22.98
N TYR A 18 17.27 16.50 22.21
CA TYR A 18 16.63 17.26 21.14
C TYR A 18 15.84 18.46 21.68
N VAL A 19 15.10 18.27 22.77
CA VAL A 19 14.39 19.39 23.46
C VAL A 19 15.38 20.39 24.04
N GLN A 20 16.51 19.95 24.57
CA GLN A 20 17.59 20.84 25.06
C GLN A 20 18.34 21.53 23.90
N GLY A 21 18.60 20.81 22.78
CA GLY A 21 19.26 21.36 21.59
C GLY A 21 18.43 22.41 20.86
N VAL A 22 17.11 22.23 20.78
CA VAL A 22 16.19 23.25 20.22
C VAL A 22 16.18 24.53 21.05
N ASN A 23 16.42 24.42 22.37
CA ASN A 23 16.53 25.59 23.24
C ASN A 23 17.91 26.26 23.18
N SER A 24 18.96 25.63 22.63
CA SER A 24 20.32 26.16 22.54
C SER A 24 20.71 26.72 21.16
N GLY A 25 19.84 26.72 20.18
CA GLY A 25 20.03 27.44 18.89
C GLY A 25 21.10 26.84 17.94
N SER A 26 21.49 25.58 18.11
CA SER A 26 22.41 24.89 17.20
C SER A 26 21.71 24.38 15.93
N LYS A 27 22.39 24.50 14.77
CA LYS A 27 21.88 24.04 13.47
C LYS A 27 21.83 22.50 13.37
N PRO A 28 20.90 21.92 12.60
CA PRO A 28 20.67 20.46 12.54
C PRO A 28 21.73 19.63 11.82
N ASP A 29 22.84 20.22 11.35
CA ASP A 29 23.84 19.55 10.50
C ASP A 29 25.21 19.29 11.17
N ASP A 30 25.38 19.58 12.45
CA ASP A 30 26.61 19.27 13.15
C ASP A 30 26.62 17.82 13.67
N PRO A 31 27.71 17.04 13.44
CA PRO A 31 27.80 15.67 13.94
C PRO A 31 27.88 15.70 15.48
N VAL A 32 26.85 15.11 16.11
CA VAL A 32 26.84 14.93 17.57
C VAL A 32 27.83 13.84 17.93
N GLU A 33 28.95 14.20 18.53
CA GLU A 33 29.85 13.24 19.19
C GLU A 33 29.10 12.59 20.36
N LEU A 34 28.90 11.27 20.26
CA LEU A 34 28.35 10.48 21.35
C LEU A 34 29.36 10.35 22.47
N PRO A 35 29.01 10.65 23.73
CA PRO A 35 29.94 10.43 24.84
C PRO A 35 30.25 8.94 25.00
N ASP A 36 31.52 8.58 25.06
CA ASP A 36 31.98 7.26 25.48
C ASP A 36 31.53 7.01 26.92
N ASN A 37 30.41 6.35 27.09
CA ASN A 37 29.96 5.88 28.41
C ASN A 37 29.85 4.36 28.37
N ASP A 38 30.84 3.73 29.01
CA ASP A 38 30.76 2.38 29.53
C ASP A 38 29.64 2.28 30.60
N LEU A 39 28.39 2.28 30.15
CA LEU A 39 27.25 1.98 31.01
C LEU A 39 26.97 0.47 30.94
N THR A 40 27.72 -0.30 31.70
CA THR A 40 27.35 -1.67 32.07
C THR A 40 26.19 -1.60 33.05
N PHE A 41 24.96 -1.64 32.53
CA PHE A 41 23.77 -1.85 33.37
C PHE A 41 23.62 -3.34 33.66
N SER A 42 23.58 -3.70 34.94
CA SER A 42 23.24 -5.06 35.37
C SER A 42 21.76 -5.30 35.15
N ALA A 43 21.39 -6.51 34.69
CA ALA A 43 20.00 -6.94 34.50
C ALA A 43 19.15 -6.91 35.78
N SER A 44 19.74 -6.56 36.95
CA SER A 44 19.09 -6.50 38.25
C SER A 44 18.37 -5.19 38.57
N GLU A 45 18.43 -4.16 37.70
CA GLU A 45 17.84 -2.84 37.97
C GLU A 45 16.43 -2.64 37.38
N PHE A 46 15.86 -3.62 36.72
CA PHE A 46 14.45 -3.57 36.27
C PHE A 46 13.62 -4.63 37.01
N PRO A 47 12.97 -4.30 38.14
CA PRO A 47 12.21 -5.26 38.90
C PRO A 47 10.88 -5.68 38.23
N GLU A 48 10.43 -5.03 37.16
CA GLU A 48 9.15 -5.34 36.52
C GLU A 48 9.27 -5.45 35.00
N THR A 49 8.64 -6.50 34.44
CA THR A 49 8.49 -6.66 32.98
C THR A 49 7.78 -5.44 32.41
N PRO A 50 8.31 -4.80 31.33
CA PRO A 50 7.71 -3.59 30.78
C PRO A 50 6.30 -3.82 30.24
N THR A 51 5.47 -2.78 30.23
CA THR A 51 4.14 -2.84 29.64
C THR A 51 4.19 -2.87 28.11
N ILE A 52 3.12 -3.39 27.50
CA ILE A 52 2.94 -3.37 26.03
C ILE A 52 3.07 -1.95 25.46
N LYS A 53 2.60 -0.93 26.19
CA LYS A 53 2.69 0.47 25.79
C LYS A 53 4.15 0.94 25.63
N ILE A 54 4.97 0.67 26.63
CA ILE A 54 6.41 1.03 26.60
C ILE A 54 7.11 0.29 25.46
N CYS A 55 6.84 -1.00 25.29
CA CYS A 55 7.43 -1.80 24.23
C CYS A 55 6.95 -1.37 22.84
N ALA A 56 5.69 -0.93 22.70
CA ALA A 56 5.16 -0.43 21.44
C ALA A 56 5.82 0.89 21.02
N GLU A 57 6.10 1.78 21.97
CA GLU A 57 6.83 3.04 21.69
C GLU A 57 8.26 2.74 21.20
N ALA A 58 8.98 1.84 21.86
CA ALA A 58 10.31 1.42 21.45
C ALA A 58 10.28 0.72 20.06
N PHE A 59 9.32 -0.18 19.83
CA PHE A 59 9.11 -0.83 18.54
C PHE A 59 8.83 0.18 17.42
N LEU A 60 7.99 1.16 17.67
CA LEU A 60 7.68 2.21 16.69
C LEU A 60 8.91 3.07 16.40
N ASN A 61 9.69 3.43 17.42
CA ASN A 61 10.93 4.18 17.23
C ASN A 61 11.93 3.42 16.34
N LEU A 62 12.12 2.10 16.57
CA LEU A 62 12.92 1.25 15.69
C LEU A 62 12.39 1.24 14.25
N LYS A 63 11.06 1.13 14.07
CA LYS A 63 10.44 1.07 12.75
C LYS A 63 10.45 2.40 12.01
N LYS A 64 10.57 3.54 12.69
CA LYS A 64 10.60 4.87 12.09
C LYS A 64 11.65 5.01 10.98
N TYR A 65 12.82 4.40 11.18
CA TYR A 65 13.97 4.48 10.28
C TYR A 65 14.08 3.28 9.32
N THR A 66 13.39 2.17 9.61
CA THR A 66 13.53 0.91 8.85
C THR A 66 12.41 0.65 7.85
N VAL A 67 11.30 1.38 7.94
CA VAL A 67 10.17 1.23 7.03
C VAL A 67 9.80 2.55 6.36
N ARG A 68 9.08 2.47 5.23
CA ARG A 68 8.56 3.66 4.55
C ARG A 68 7.59 4.44 5.43
N GLN A 69 7.56 5.76 5.34
CA GLN A 69 6.72 6.64 6.14
C GLN A 69 5.23 6.23 6.14
N SER A 70 4.68 5.90 4.97
CA SER A 70 3.29 5.42 4.88
C SER A 70 3.02 4.12 5.66
N THR A 71 4.03 3.24 5.76
CA THR A 71 3.95 2.01 6.57
C THR A 71 4.09 2.34 8.05
N TYR A 72 5.01 3.22 8.40
CA TYR A 72 5.22 3.70 9.77
C TYR A 72 3.95 4.31 10.36
N HIS A 73 3.31 5.25 9.66
CA HIS A 73 2.07 5.84 10.12
C HIS A 73 0.90 4.85 10.21
N ARG A 74 0.91 3.79 9.38
CA ARG A 74 -0.05 2.69 9.52
C ARG A 74 0.21 1.87 10.79
N TYR A 75 1.47 1.67 11.19
CA TYR A 75 1.82 1.02 12.45
C TYR A 75 1.36 1.84 13.64
N ILE A 76 1.67 3.14 13.67
CA ILE A 76 1.19 4.06 14.72
C ILE A 76 -0.32 3.96 14.87
N ARG A 77 -1.07 4.04 13.76
CA ARG A 77 -2.53 3.96 13.80
C ARG A 77 -3.03 2.61 14.33
N CYS A 78 -2.39 1.52 13.94
CA CYS A 78 -2.74 0.18 14.41
C CYS A 78 -2.54 0.05 15.93
N PHE A 79 -1.37 0.44 16.42
CA PHE A 79 -1.10 0.40 17.87
C PHE A 79 -2.03 1.35 18.62
N ARG A 80 -2.09 2.61 18.26
CA ARG A 80 -2.85 3.65 18.97
C ARG A 80 -4.35 3.37 19.02
N ASN A 81 -4.95 2.92 17.92
CA ASN A 81 -6.40 2.79 17.80
C ASN A 81 -6.93 1.38 18.12
N SER A 82 -6.09 0.36 18.15
CA SER A 82 -6.57 -1.02 18.30
C SER A 82 -5.80 -1.82 19.35
N VAL A 83 -4.48 -1.86 19.28
CA VAL A 83 -3.68 -2.72 20.16
C VAL A 83 -3.56 -2.13 21.57
N LEU A 84 -3.17 -0.86 21.69
CA LEU A 84 -2.95 -0.21 22.99
C LEU A 84 -4.22 -0.02 23.83
N PRO A 85 -5.39 0.28 23.25
CA PRO A 85 -6.62 0.33 24.07
C PRO A 85 -6.98 -0.99 24.76
N PHE A 86 -6.51 -2.13 24.23
CA PHE A 86 -6.79 -3.45 24.82
C PHE A 86 -5.62 -3.98 25.67
N PHE A 87 -4.39 -3.84 25.18
CA PHE A 87 -3.20 -4.46 25.77
C PHE A 87 -2.26 -3.47 26.47
N GLY A 88 -2.42 -2.16 26.27
CA GLY A 88 -1.39 -1.16 26.58
C GLY A 88 -0.83 -1.20 28.00
N ASP A 89 -1.70 -1.35 28.98
CA ASP A 89 -1.32 -1.35 30.41
C ASP A 89 -0.92 -2.74 30.93
N MET A 90 -1.02 -3.79 30.10
CA MET A 90 -0.63 -5.15 30.46
C MET A 90 0.89 -5.31 30.41
N GLN A 91 1.44 -6.07 31.34
CA GLN A 91 2.84 -6.49 31.29
C GLN A 91 3.07 -7.42 30.12
N LEU A 92 4.21 -7.26 29.45
CA LEU A 92 4.55 -8.00 28.23
C LEU A 92 4.52 -9.52 28.40
N ASN A 93 4.97 -10.03 29.54
CA ASN A 93 5.02 -11.46 29.87
C ASN A 93 3.66 -12.08 30.19
N THR A 94 2.61 -11.27 30.41
CA THR A 94 1.26 -11.77 30.71
C THR A 94 0.45 -12.08 29.45
N VAL A 95 0.91 -11.64 28.26
CA VAL A 95 0.17 -11.87 27.02
C VAL A 95 0.10 -13.34 26.68
N SER A 96 -1.11 -13.84 26.52
CA SER A 96 -1.39 -15.24 26.17
C SER A 96 -2.21 -15.37 24.91
N GLY A 97 -2.19 -16.58 24.31
CA GLY A 97 -3.03 -16.89 23.15
C GLY A 97 -4.52 -16.71 23.42
N LYS A 98 -4.98 -16.97 24.67
CA LYS A 98 -6.37 -16.75 25.10
C LYS A 98 -6.73 -15.26 25.04
N MET A 99 -5.89 -14.38 25.58
CA MET A 99 -6.13 -12.94 25.56
C MET A 99 -6.15 -12.38 24.13
N VAL A 100 -5.30 -12.91 23.24
CA VAL A 100 -5.33 -12.53 21.83
C VAL A 100 -6.62 -12.99 21.15
N GLN A 101 -7.19 -14.15 21.53
CA GLN A 101 -8.50 -14.56 21.04
C GLN A 101 -9.62 -13.65 21.57
N GLU A 102 -9.56 -13.24 22.83
CA GLU A 102 -10.50 -12.28 23.42
C GLU A 102 -10.44 -10.92 22.68
N PHE A 103 -9.24 -10.44 22.39
CA PHE A 103 -9.05 -9.26 21.54
C PHE A 103 -9.70 -9.41 20.16
N VAL A 104 -9.47 -10.55 19.48
CA VAL A 104 -10.09 -10.82 18.17
C VAL A 104 -11.61 -10.77 18.27
N ASN A 105 -12.18 -11.41 19.29
CA ASN A 105 -13.64 -11.45 19.51
C ASN A 105 -14.20 -10.04 19.79
N ALA A 106 -13.54 -9.25 20.63
CA ALA A 106 -13.94 -7.87 20.94
C ALA A 106 -13.91 -6.98 19.68
N MET A 107 -12.87 -7.08 18.85
CA MET A 107 -12.79 -6.31 17.60
C MET A 107 -13.82 -6.74 16.56
N LEU A 108 -14.17 -8.03 16.50
CA LEU A 108 -15.26 -8.53 15.66
C LEU A 108 -16.61 -7.97 16.11
N GLN A 109 -16.88 -7.95 17.41
CA GLN A 109 -18.10 -7.37 17.97
C GLN A 109 -18.25 -5.88 17.67
N GLN A 110 -17.13 -5.15 17.60
CA GLN A 110 -17.09 -3.74 17.17
C GLN A 110 -17.23 -3.57 15.65
N GLY A 111 -17.44 -4.64 14.89
CA GLY A 111 -17.61 -4.60 13.42
C GLY A 111 -16.31 -4.41 12.64
N MET A 112 -15.14 -4.59 13.25
CA MET A 112 -13.86 -4.48 12.54
C MET A 112 -13.70 -5.64 11.55
N ASN A 113 -13.22 -5.31 10.35
CA ASN A 113 -12.99 -6.30 9.30
C ASN A 113 -11.93 -7.33 9.73
N PRO A 114 -12.16 -8.66 9.57
CA PRO A 114 -11.22 -9.71 9.96
C PRO A 114 -9.79 -9.55 9.41
N LYS A 115 -9.62 -8.98 8.20
CA LYS A 115 -8.27 -8.68 7.65
C LYS A 115 -7.56 -7.59 8.45
N ALA A 116 -8.29 -6.59 8.92
CA ALA A 116 -7.73 -5.53 9.76
C ALA A 116 -7.35 -6.08 11.14
N ILE A 117 -8.19 -6.94 11.73
CA ILE A 117 -7.89 -7.61 13.01
C ILE A 117 -6.65 -8.49 12.87
N LYS A 118 -6.57 -9.31 11.81
CA LYS A 118 -5.38 -10.13 11.53
C LYS A 118 -4.11 -9.30 11.41
N TYR A 119 -4.21 -8.11 10.80
CA TYR A 119 -3.09 -7.17 10.73
C TYR A 119 -2.68 -6.67 12.11
N CYS A 120 -3.63 -6.30 12.99
CA CYS A 120 -3.33 -5.87 14.36
C CYS A 120 -2.65 -6.98 15.17
N VAL A 121 -3.14 -8.22 15.08
CA VAL A 121 -2.50 -9.38 15.71
C VAL A 121 -1.09 -9.63 15.16
N THR A 122 -0.88 -9.42 13.83
CA THR A 122 0.46 -9.53 13.24
C THR A 122 1.41 -8.47 13.79
N MET A 123 0.94 -7.25 14.02
CA MET A 123 1.75 -6.18 14.62
C MET A 123 2.09 -6.48 16.09
N LEU A 124 1.12 -6.97 16.88
CA LEU A 124 1.38 -7.43 18.24
C LEU A 124 2.42 -8.56 18.28
N LYS A 125 2.26 -9.57 17.42
CA LYS A 125 3.26 -10.66 17.30
C LYS A 125 4.65 -10.13 16.93
N SER A 126 4.74 -9.17 16.00
CA SER A 126 6.03 -8.58 15.63
C SER A 126 6.71 -7.84 16.78
N LEU A 127 5.92 -7.18 17.64
CA LEU A 127 6.43 -6.57 18.87
C LEU A 127 6.94 -7.63 19.86
N LEU A 128 6.14 -8.69 20.11
CA LEU A 128 6.52 -9.78 21.02
C LEU A 128 7.79 -10.52 20.53
N LEU A 129 7.91 -10.75 19.23
CA LEU A 129 9.12 -11.35 18.63
C LEU A 129 10.37 -10.46 18.81
N CYS A 130 10.23 -9.13 18.74
CA CYS A 130 11.34 -8.24 19.06
C CYS A 130 11.75 -8.36 20.53
N ALA A 131 10.77 -8.43 21.44
CA ALA A 131 11.04 -8.59 22.87
C ALA A 131 11.63 -9.96 23.22
N GLU A 132 11.24 -11.02 22.52
CA GLU A 132 11.88 -12.34 22.65
C GLU A 132 13.33 -12.33 22.17
N ALA A 133 13.59 -11.68 21.03
CA ALA A 133 14.96 -11.55 20.50
C ALA A 133 15.90 -10.81 21.45
N ASP A 134 15.35 -9.91 22.28
CA ASP A 134 16.08 -9.18 23.32
C ASP A 134 16.12 -9.92 24.68
N GLY A 135 15.56 -11.13 24.74
CA GLY A 135 15.55 -11.97 25.96
C GLY A 135 14.61 -11.48 27.07
N ILE A 136 13.68 -10.56 26.78
CA ILE A 136 12.74 -9.98 27.77
C ILE A 136 11.62 -10.99 28.12
N ILE A 137 11.16 -11.75 27.13
CA ILE A 137 10.09 -12.75 27.28
C ILE A 137 10.39 -14.00 26.44
N THR A 138 9.68 -15.08 26.75
CA THR A 138 9.52 -16.21 25.81
C THR A 138 8.23 -16.01 25.00
N MET A 139 8.28 -16.16 23.68
CA MET A 139 7.12 -15.94 22.80
C MET A 139 5.95 -16.87 23.15
N PRO A 140 4.78 -16.34 23.50
CA PRO A 140 3.62 -17.17 23.76
C PRO A 140 3.07 -17.79 22.47
N VAL A 141 2.43 -18.96 22.60
CA VAL A 141 1.74 -19.60 21.47
C VAL A 141 0.46 -18.80 21.13
N ILE A 142 0.49 -18.08 20.02
CA ILE A 142 -0.62 -17.25 19.55
C ILE A 142 -1.18 -17.82 18.25
N ARG A 143 -2.33 -18.50 18.31
CA ARG A 143 -3.05 -19.08 17.16
C ARG A 143 -4.54 -18.75 17.22
N PRO A 144 -4.93 -17.48 17.05
CA PRO A 144 -6.33 -17.10 17.13
C PRO A 144 -7.13 -17.61 15.95
N ASN A 145 -8.38 -17.94 16.20
CA ASN A 145 -9.36 -18.30 15.20
C ASN A 145 -10.00 -17.04 14.61
N TYR A 146 -10.19 -17.04 13.29
CA TYR A 146 -10.87 -15.98 12.56
C TYR A 146 -12.08 -16.55 11.83
N PRO A 147 -13.16 -15.77 11.65
CA PRO A 147 -14.27 -16.22 10.81
C PRO A 147 -13.80 -16.46 9.39
N LYS A 148 -14.34 -17.53 8.76
CA LYS A 148 -14.09 -17.79 7.32
C LYS A 148 -14.62 -16.61 6.52
N GLN A 149 -13.75 -16.04 5.67
CA GLN A 149 -14.16 -15.01 4.72
C GLN A 149 -14.55 -15.68 3.41
N CYS A 150 -15.80 -15.47 2.99
CA CYS A 150 -16.16 -15.76 1.60
C CYS A 150 -15.39 -14.80 0.69
N LYS A 151 -14.75 -15.32 -0.34
CA LYS A 151 -14.20 -14.49 -1.43
C LYS A 151 -15.40 -13.81 -2.10
N GLN A 152 -15.58 -12.52 -1.86
CA GLN A 152 -16.53 -11.74 -2.65
C GLN A 152 -15.93 -11.54 -4.04
N GLU A 153 -16.71 -11.86 -5.05
CA GLU A 153 -16.36 -11.51 -6.44
C GLU A 153 -16.17 -10.01 -6.54
N ARG A 154 -15.14 -9.60 -7.23
CA ARG A 154 -14.87 -8.18 -7.43
C ARG A 154 -15.65 -7.71 -8.65
N PRO A 155 -16.53 -6.71 -8.51
CA PRO A 155 -17.24 -6.18 -9.65
C PRO A 155 -16.22 -5.58 -10.64
N ILE A 156 -16.35 -5.94 -11.90
CA ILE A 156 -15.65 -5.33 -13.02
C ILE A 156 -16.69 -4.64 -13.92
N LEU A 157 -16.26 -3.67 -14.71
CA LEU A 157 -17.12 -3.06 -15.71
C LEU A 157 -17.51 -4.13 -16.75
N SER A 158 -18.79 -4.17 -17.13
CA SER A 158 -19.21 -4.86 -18.35
C SER A 158 -18.54 -4.24 -19.57
N ASP A 159 -18.52 -4.93 -20.70
CA ASP A 159 -17.96 -4.38 -21.93
C ASP A 159 -18.72 -3.14 -22.37
N GLU A 160 -20.05 -3.17 -22.26
CA GLU A 160 -20.91 -2.03 -22.56
C GLU A 160 -20.61 -0.82 -21.67
N ASP A 161 -20.49 -1.00 -20.36
CA ASP A 161 -20.19 0.10 -19.43
C ASP A 161 -18.76 0.64 -19.61
N PHE A 162 -17.83 -0.22 -20.00
CA PHE A 162 -16.48 0.19 -20.32
C PHE A 162 -16.47 1.09 -21.57
N ASP A 163 -17.18 0.70 -22.63
CA ASP A 163 -17.24 1.48 -23.85
C ASP A 163 -17.96 2.81 -23.61
N ARG A 164 -19.10 2.81 -22.92
CA ARG A 164 -19.83 4.03 -22.54
C ARG A 164 -18.95 5.00 -21.74
N LEU A 165 -18.18 4.49 -20.78
CA LEU A 165 -17.26 5.32 -20.00
C LEU A 165 -16.10 5.83 -20.86
N SER A 166 -15.55 5.00 -21.74
CA SER A 166 -14.47 5.36 -22.65
C SER A 166 -14.92 6.49 -23.59
N ASP A 167 -16.07 6.35 -24.23
CA ASP A 167 -16.65 7.34 -25.16
C ASP A 167 -16.92 8.67 -24.44
N TYR A 168 -17.48 8.60 -23.22
CA TYR A 168 -17.69 9.79 -22.41
C TYR A 168 -16.37 10.52 -22.11
N LEU A 169 -15.31 9.81 -21.74
CA LEU A 169 -14.00 10.37 -21.43
C LEU A 169 -13.31 10.94 -22.69
N LEU A 170 -13.58 10.37 -23.86
CA LEU A 170 -13.13 10.91 -25.14
C LEU A 170 -13.81 12.25 -25.44
N GLN A 171 -15.11 12.33 -25.29
CA GLN A 171 -15.88 13.56 -25.55
C GLN A 171 -15.56 14.67 -24.53
N GLU A 172 -15.38 14.33 -23.24
CA GLU A 172 -15.09 15.31 -22.19
C GLU A 172 -13.74 16.03 -22.40
N ASN A 173 -12.76 15.36 -22.99
CA ASN A 173 -11.45 15.90 -23.37
C ASN A 173 -10.77 16.79 -22.31
N SER A 174 -10.83 16.37 -21.04
CA SER A 174 -10.16 17.07 -19.93
C SER A 174 -8.86 16.37 -19.51
N PRO A 175 -7.90 17.05 -18.84
CA PRO A 175 -6.70 16.42 -18.31
C PRO A 175 -6.97 15.17 -17.50
N ILE A 176 -7.98 15.23 -16.61
CA ILE A 176 -8.34 14.09 -15.76
C ILE A 176 -9.03 12.96 -16.55
N SER A 177 -9.79 13.26 -17.61
CA SER A 177 -10.36 12.22 -18.49
C SER A 177 -9.28 11.52 -19.31
N THR A 178 -8.24 12.24 -19.74
CA THR A 178 -7.08 11.65 -20.39
C THR A 178 -6.36 10.66 -19.46
N ALA A 179 -6.11 11.06 -18.22
CA ALA A 179 -5.50 10.16 -17.24
C ALA A 179 -6.37 8.93 -16.92
N LEU A 180 -7.71 9.08 -16.87
CA LEU A 180 -8.64 7.96 -16.67
C LEU A 180 -8.66 7.00 -17.86
N LEU A 181 -8.66 7.50 -19.10
CA LEU A 181 -8.51 6.67 -20.30
C LEU A 181 -7.22 5.86 -20.27
N MET A 182 -6.11 6.48 -19.90
CA MET A 182 -4.84 5.76 -19.74
C MET A 182 -4.95 4.64 -18.70
N VAL A 183 -5.58 4.88 -17.55
CA VAL A 183 -5.80 3.84 -16.54
C VAL A 183 -6.64 2.69 -17.08
N MET A 184 -7.72 2.98 -17.80
CA MET A 184 -8.62 1.97 -18.38
C MET A 184 -7.91 1.08 -19.39
N HIS A 185 -7.04 1.65 -20.23
CA HIS A 185 -6.39 0.96 -21.34
C HIS A 185 -4.97 0.44 -21.05
N THR A 186 -4.40 0.72 -19.86
CA THR A 186 -3.05 0.25 -19.48
C THR A 186 -3.01 -0.43 -18.13
N GLY A 187 -4.06 -0.30 -17.33
CA GLY A 187 -4.11 -0.86 -15.98
C GLY A 187 -3.12 -0.26 -14.98
N ILE A 188 -2.54 0.92 -15.23
CA ILE A 188 -1.63 1.59 -14.29
C ILE A 188 -2.31 1.90 -12.95
N ARG A 189 -1.53 1.96 -11.88
CA ARG A 189 -2.07 2.24 -10.54
C ARG A 189 -2.47 3.70 -10.41
N ILE A 190 -3.46 4.01 -9.56
CA ILE A 190 -3.91 5.40 -9.34
C ILE A 190 -2.76 6.34 -8.98
N GLY A 191 -1.82 5.90 -8.12
CA GLY A 191 -0.66 6.71 -7.75
C GLY A 191 0.30 6.94 -8.92
N GLU A 192 0.46 5.97 -9.82
CA GLU A 192 1.24 6.09 -11.05
C GLU A 192 0.56 7.08 -12.01
N ALA A 193 -0.75 6.94 -12.22
CA ALA A 193 -1.52 7.87 -13.06
C ALA A 193 -1.49 9.32 -12.55
N CYS A 194 -1.56 9.52 -11.23
CA CYS A 194 -1.47 10.84 -10.60
C CYS A 194 -0.08 11.49 -10.73
N ALA A 195 0.96 10.68 -10.92
CA ALA A 195 2.36 11.10 -11.03
C ALA A 195 2.85 11.24 -12.46
N LEU A 196 2.06 10.82 -13.44
CA LEU A 196 2.49 10.73 -14.83
C LEU A 196 2.55 12.12 -15.47
N GLN A 197 3.67 12.39 -16.14
CA GLN A 197 3.92 13.65 -16.85
C GLN A 197 3.93 13.42 -18.38
N TRP A 198 3.71 14.48 -19.14
CA TRP A 198 3.83 14.43 -20.61
C TRP A 198 5.24 14.05 -21.06
N SER A 199 6.28 14.41 -20.29
CA SER A 199 7.67 13.99 -20.53
C SER A 199 7.90 12.48 -20.36
N ASP A 200 6.96 11.74 -19.78
CA ASP A 200 7.00 10.27 -19.65
C ASP A 200 6.41 9.55 -20.86
N ILE A 201 5.79 10.29 -21.79
CA ILE A 201 5.16 9.75 -23.00
C ILE A 201 6.12 9.83 -24.17
N ASP A 202 6.47 8.67 -24.71
CA ASP A 202 7.25 8.54 -25.94
C ASP A 202 6.30 8.25 -27.11
N LEU A 203 5.81 9.31 -27.74
CA LEU A 203 4.87 9.20 -28.87
C LEU A 203 5.52 8.60 -30.13
N LYS A 204 6.85 8.64 -30.24
CA LYS A 204 7.58 8.05 -31.37
C LYS A 204 7.55 6.51 -31.31
N ASN A 205 7.64 5.97 -30.11
CA ASN A 205 7.68 4.53 -29.87
C ASN A 205 6.36 4.00 -29.26
N ASN A 206 5.30 4.81 -29.23
CA ASN A 206 4.00 4.47 -28.62
C ASN A 206 4.16 3.84 -27.22
N SER A 207 4.90 4.51 -26.35
CA SER A 207 5.17 3.96 -25.03
C SER A 207 5.10 4.99 -23.91
N ILE A 208 4.83 4.51 -22.71
CA ILE A 208 4.72 5.27 -21.48
C ILE A 208 5.76 4.75 -20.50
N TYR A 209 6.50 5.63 -19.86
CA TYR A 209 7.49 5.24 -18.87
C TYR A 209 7.01 5.56 -17.45
N ILE A 210 6.72 4.54 -16.65
CA ILE A 210 6.30 4.68 -15.25
C ILE A 210 7.55 4.82 -14.37
N ARG A 211 7.82 6.05 -13.89
CA ARG A 211 8.98 6.40 -13.07
C ARG A 211 8.61 6.80 -11.65
N HIS A 212 7.43 7.39 -11.48
CA HIS A 212 6.99 7.99 -10.23
C HIS A 212 5.63 7.47 -9.79
N SER A 213 5.30 7.69 -8.53
CA SER A 213 3.98 7.39 -7.97
C SER A 213 3.66 8.37 -6.85
N VAL A 214 2.46 8.92 -6.85
CA VAL A 214 1.95 9.72 -5.74
C VAL A 214 1.46 8.79 -4.64
N LYS A 215 1.98 8.97 -3.44
CA LYS A 215 1.56 8.28 -2.22
C LYS A 215 0.70 9.22 -1.41
N ARG A 216 -0.40 8.71 -0.88
CA ARG A 216 -1.29 9.44 0.03
C ARG A 216 -1.37 8.67 1.35
N TYR A 217 -1.04 9.33 2.46
CA TYR A 217 -1.10 8.72 3.78
C TYR A 217 -1.46 9.75 4.85
N TYR A 218 -2.04 9.26 5.94
CA TYR A 218 -2.46 10.07 7.07
C TYR A 218 -1.35 10.09 8.12
N ILE A 219 -1.02 11.29 8.61
CA ILE A 219 -0.08 11.51 9.72
C ILE A 219 -0.90 11.68 11.00
N PRO A 220 -0.89 10.70 11.92
CA PRO A 220 -1.74 10.74 13.11
C PRO A 220 -1.43 11.90 14.04
N ASP A 221 -0.17 12.25 14.22
CA ASP A 221 0.28 13.31 15.15
C ASP A 221 -0.11 14.70 14.66
N GLU A 222 -0.11 14.91 13.36
CA GLU A 222 -0.50 16.18 12.73
C GLU A 222 -1.98 16.20 12.33
N LYS A 223 -2.72 15.11 12.53
CA LYS A 223 -4.14 14.95 12.15
C LYS A 223 -4.43 15.36 10.70
N ARG A 224 -3.45 15.24 9.80
CA ARG A 224 -3.58 15.61 8.38
C ARG A 224 -3.19 14.50 7.45
N THR A 225 -3.72 14.55 6.23
CA THR A 225 -3.33 13.68 5.13
C THR A 225 -2.39 14.43 4.20
N ILE A 226 -1.27 13.81 3.86
CA ILE A 226 -0.32 14.35 2.89
C ILE A 226 -0.29 13.51 1.63
N CYS A 227 0.12 14.16 0.53
CA CYS A 227 0.44 13.51 -0.74
C CYS A 227 1.89 13.81 -1.08
N GLU A 228 2.63 12.78 -1.41
CA GLU A 228 4.04 12.84 -1.73
C GLU A 228 4.31 12.19 -3.08
N LEU A 229 5.02 12.89 -3.94
CA LEU A 229 5.57 12.33 -5.17
C LEU A 229 6.87 11.59 -4.83
N GLY A 230 6.99 10.38 -5.27
CA GLY A 230 8.18 9.60 -5.02
C GLY A 230 8.31 8.40 -5.96
N GLU A 231 9.34 7.60 -5.73
CA GLU A 231 9.53 6.39 -6.50
C GLU A 231 8.43 5.34 -6.26
N PRO A 232 8.14 4.50 -7.25
CA PRO A 232 7.24 3.36 -7.09
C PRO A 232 7.69 2.42 -5.97
N LYS A 233 6.79 1.53 -5.52
CA LYS A 233 7.01 0.69 -4.35
C LYS A 233 8.17 -0.28 -4.53
N THR A 234 8.35 -0.85 -5.72
CA THR A 234 9.37 -1.86 -6.04
C THR A 234 10.12 -1.47 -7.31
N PRO A 235 11.36 -1.96 -7.51
CA PRO A 235 12.12 -1.72 -8.75
C PRO A 235 11.37 -2.17 -10.01
N LYS A 236 10.67 -3.31 -9.98
CA LYS A 236 9.82 -3.80 -11.09
C LYS A 236 8.64 -2.87 -11.41
N SER A 237 8.28 -1.96 -10.53
CA SER A 237 7.23 -0.97 -10.82
C SER A 237 7.72 0.15 -11.73
N LYS A 238 9.04 0.41 -11.83
CA LYS A 238 9.63 1.23 -12.87
C LYS A 238 9.65 0.40 -14.15
N ARG A 239 8.82 0.78 -15.11
CA ARG A 239 8.63 -0.01 -16.34
C ARG A 239 8.22 0.87 -17.51
N ARG A 240 8.46 0.37 -18.71
CA ARG A 240 7.90 0.89 -19.96
C ARG A 240 6.68 0.08 -20.33
N ILE A 241 5.60 0.73 -20.72
CA ILE A 241 4.35 0.14 -21.19
C ILE A 241 4.18 0.59 -22.64
N TYR A 242 4.08 -0.35 -23.57
CA TYR A 242 3.71 -0.04 -24.95
C TYR A 242 2.19 0.08 -25.02
N VAL A 243 1.73 1.07 -25.77
CA VAL A 243 0.29 1.36 -25.93
C VAL A 243 -0.14 1.13 -27.37
N SER A 244 -1.42 0.88 -27.57
CA SER A 244 -1.99 0.76 -28.92
C SER A 244 -1.86 2.07 -29.70
N GLN A 245 -1.81 1.96 -31.02
CA GLN A 245 -1.78 3.13 -31.91
C GLN A 245 -2.98 4.06 -31.67
N TRP A 246 -4.15 3.49 -31.37
CA TRP A 246 -5.35 4.24 -30.99
C TRP A 246 -5.11 5.15 -29.78
N LEU A 247 -4.59 4.60 -28.68
CA LEU A 247 -4.31 5.40 -27.49
C LEU A 247 -3.19 6.42 -27.75
N ALA A 248 -2.15 6.04 -28.49
CA ALA A 248 -1.07 6.95 -28.85
C ALA A 248 -1.57 8.17 -29.66
N ASN A 249 -2.51 7.97 -30.58
CA ASN A 249 -3.12 9.06 -31.34
C ASN A 249 -3.89 10.02 -30.43
N ILE A 250 -4.68 9.51 -29.50
CA ILE A 250 -5.40 10.33 -28.51
C ILE A 250 -4.41 11.14 -27.66
N LEU A 251 -3.32 10.50 -27.19
CA LEU A 251 -2.30 11.19 -26.40
C LEU A 251 -1.57 12.26 -27.20
N LYS A 252 -1.36 12.04 -28.50
CA LYS A 252 -0.78 13.03 -29.40
C LYS A 252 -1.68 14.25 -29.59
N GLU A 253 -2.98 14.03 -29.78
CA GLU A 253 -3.96 15.10 -29.95
C GLU A 253 -4.15 15.93 -28.66
N ARG A 254 -4.01 15.28 -27.49
CA ARG A 254 -4.18 15.89 -26.18
C ARG A 254 -2.87 16.35 -25.51
N GLN A 255 -1.77 16.27 -26.24
CA GLN A 255 -0.45 16.59 -25.68
C GLN A 255 -0.44 17.98 -25.03
N GLY A 256 0.12 18.05 -23.82
CA GLY A 256 0.21 19.25 -23.01
C GLY A 256 1.54 19.34 -22.26
N ILE A 257 1.56 20.10 -21.18
CA ILE A 257 2.71 20.31 -20.30
C ILE A 257 2.45 19.75 -18.90
N GLY A 258 3.51 19.52 -18.15
CA GLY A 258 3.45 19.09 -16.76
C GLY A 258 2.76 17.72 -16.55
N PHE A 259 1.97 17.61 -15.51
CA PHE A 259 1.28 16.35 -15.16
C PHE A 259 0.00 16.14 -15.98
N ILE A 260 -0.15 14.97 -16.57
CA ILE A 260 -1.27 14.63 -17.48
C ILE A 260 -2.64 14.81 -16.77
N CYS A 261 -2.75 14.37 -15.51
CA CYS A 261 -4.00 14.41 -14.77
C CYS A 261 -4.49 15.82 -14.42
N THR A 262 -3.59 16.80 -14.33
CA THR A 262 -3.91 18.18 -13.95
C THR A 262 -3.75 19.17 -15.09
N GLY A 263 -2.95 18.85 -16.09
CA GLY A 263 -2.54 19.80 -17.13
C GLY A 263 -1.63 20.92 -16.59
N ALA A 264 -0.94 20.71 -15.47
CA ALA A 264 -0.17 21.72 -14.75
C ALA A 264 1.11 21.12 -14.17
N GLU A 265 1.98 21.95 -13.59
CA GLU A 265 3.24 21.54 -12.95
C GLU A 265 3.03 20.86 -11.57
N LYS A 266 1.79 20.66 -11.16
CA LYS A 266 1.45 20.02 -9.89
C LYS A 266 0.80 18.66 -10.11
N PHE A 267 1.28 17.63 -9.41
CA PHE A 267 0.68 16.30 -9.47
C PHE A 267 -0.74 16.25 -8.90
N CYS A 268 -1.52 15.27 -9.35
CA CYS A 268 -2.90 15.07 -8.89
C CYS A 268 -2.93 14.35 -7.54
N ASN A 269 -3.83 14.79 -6.64
CA ASN A 269 -4.16 14.03 -5.45
C ASN A 269 -4.96 12.76 -5.84
N PRO A 270 -4.55 11.54 -5.45
CA PRO A 270 -5.28 10.30 -5.72
C PRO A 270 -6.76 10.33 -5.29
N GLU A 271 -7.09 11.08 -4.23
CA GLU A 271 -8.49 11.25 -3.81
C GLU A 271 -9.29 12.07 -4.81
N THR A 272 -8.71 13.14 -5.35
CA THR A 272 -9.34 13.96 -6.40
C THR A 272 -9.63 13.11 -7.64
N MET A 273 -8.67 12.27 -8.06
CA MET A 273 -8.86 11.37 -9.19
C MET A 273 -9.94 10.32 -8.94
N ARG A 274 -9.97 9.73 -7.73
CA ARG A 274 -11.01 8.78 -7.33
C ARG A 274 -12.40 9.43 -7.34
N ASN A 275 -12.53 10.62 -6.77
CA ASN A 275 -13.79 11.35 -6.74
C ASN A 275 -14.25 11.76 -8.15
N ALA A 276 -13.31 12.13 -9.02
CA ALA A 276 -13.59 12.41 -10.42
C ALA A 276 -14.12 11.18 -11.17
N PHE A 277 -13.51 10.01 -10.94
CA PHE A 277 -13.99 8.73 -11.47
C PHE A 277 -15.39 8.40 -10.98
N ASN A 278 -15.63 8.44 -9.65
CA ASN A 278 -16.93 8.14 -9.07
C ASN A 278 -18.04 9.06 -9.59
N ARG A 279 -17.77 10.36 -9.80
CA ARG A 279 -18.74 11.28 -10.39
C ARG A 279 -19.14 10.88 -11.81
N ARG A 280 -18.21 10.36 -12.61
CA ARG A 280 -18.48 9.91 -13.99
C ARG A 280 -19.30 8.63 -14.01
N LEU A 281 -18.98 7.67 -13.15
CA LEU A 281 -19.81 6.47 -12.98
C LEU A 281 -21.25 6.86 -12.64
N LYS A 282 -21.43 7.76 -11.66
CA LYS A 282 -22.76 8.24 -11.27
C LYS A 282 -23.48 8.95 -12.42
N LYS A 283 -22.79 9.82 -13.16
CA LYS A 283 -23.36 10.56 -14.31
C LYS A 283 -23.83 9.62 -15.41
N LEU A 284 -23.12 8.53 -15.64
CA LEU A 284 -23.45 7.53 -16.65
C LEU A 284 -24.39 6.41 -16.13
N SER A 285 -24.83 6.49 -14.88
CA SER A 285 -25.60 5.44 -14.21
C SER A 285 -24.92 4.06 -14.27
N ILE A 286 -23.58 4.06 -14.25
CA ILE A 286 -22.76 2.84 -14.20
C ILE A 286 -22.67 2.39 -12.74
N PRO A 287 -22.83 1.09 -12.43
CA PRO A 287 -22.67 0.55 -11.07
C PRO A 287 -21.33 0.94 -10.46
N HIS A 288 -21.33 1.26 -9.16
CA HIS A 288 -20.11 1.66 -8.47
C HIS A 288 -19.10 0.53 -8.39
N ILE A 289 -17.91 0.77 -8.93
CA ILE A 289 -16.72 -0.06 -8.74
C ILE A 289 -15.61 0.77 -8.10
N ARG A 290 -14.69 0.12 -7.40
CA ARG A 290 -13.53 0.83 -6.84
C ARG A 290 -12.56 1.19 -7.95
N PHE A 291 -11.85 2.28 -7.82
CA PHE A 291 -10.83 2.71 -8.80
C PHE A 291 -9.80 1.61 -9.13
N HIS A 292 -9.40 0.81 -8.14
CA HIS A 292 -8.45 -0.29 -8.36
C HIS A 292 -9.04 -1.46 -9.18
N ASP A 293 -10.36 -1.56 -9.22
CA ASP A 293 -11.03 -2.60 -10.01
C ASP A 293 -10.96 -2.31 -11.53
N LEU A 294 -10.65 -1.05 -11.97
CA LEU A 294 -10.28 -0.77 -13.36
C LEU A 294 -9.04 -1.54 -13.81
N ARG A 295 -8.02 -1.57 -12.97
CA ARG A 295 -6.81 -2.35 -13.23
C ARG A 295 -7.09 -3.85 -13.21
N HIS A 296 -7.98 -4.30 -12.34
CA HIS A 296 -8.43 -5.69 -12.32
C HIS A 296 -9.20 -6.04 -13.59
N GLY A 297 -10.13 -5.16 -14.02
CA GLY A 297 -10.84 -5.29 -15.28
C GLY A 297 -9.93 -5.33 -16.51
N PHE A 298 -8.89 -4.45 -16.54
CA PHE A 298 -7.87 -4.50 -17.58
C PHE A 298 -7.19 -5.88 -17.65
N ALA A 299 -6.75 -6.41 -16.49
CA ALA A 299 -6.12 -7.73 -16.44
C ALA A 299 -7.06 -8.85 -16.91
N THR A 300 -8.32 -8.83 -16.46
CA THR A 300 -9.33 -9.82 -16.85
C THR A 300 -9.60 -9.78 -18.36
N ARG A 301 -9.76 -8.59 -18.95
CA ARG A 301 -9.96 -8.42 -20.40
C ARG A 301 -8.75 -8.86 -21.21
N ALA A 302 -7.53 -8.48 -20.76
CA ALA A 302 -6.32 -8.89 -21.44
C ALA A 302 -6.14 -10.42 -21.47
N ILE A 303 -6.42 -11.07 -20.34
CA ILE A 303 -6.22 -12.51 -20.21
C ILE A 303 -7.41 -13.29 -20.82
N ASN A 304 -8.63 -13.02 -20.35
CA ASN A 304 -9.80 -13.80 -20.73
C ASN A 304 -10.41 -13.36 -22.08
N GLY A 305 -10.35 -12.05 -22.39
CA GLY A 305 -10.91 -11.51 -23.63
C GLY A 305 -9.93 -11.58 -24.80
N ALA A 306 -8.67 -11.17 -24.60
CA ALA A 306 -7.68 -11.12 -25.66
C ALA A 306 -6.72 -12.32 -25.68
N GLY A 307 -6.80 -13.25 -24.73
CA GLY A 307 -5.95 -14.46 -24.66
C GLY A 307 -4.48 -14.16 -24.40
N ILE A 308 -4.16 -13.00 -23.80
CA ILE A 308 -2.77 -12.60 -23.52
C ILE A 308 -2.24 -13.43 -22.35
N ASP A 309 -1.03 -13.93 -22.49
CA ASP A 309 -0.35 -14.67 -21.45
C ASP A 309 -0.28 -13.91 -20.12
N PRO A 310 -0.63 -14.53 -18.97
CA PRO A 310 -0.65 -13.90 -17.66
C PRO A 310 0.69 -13.29 -17.23
N LYS A 311 1.82 -13.84 -17.65
CA LYS A 311 3.15 -13.32 -17.36
C LYS A 311 3.36 -11.98 -18.06
N THR A 312 2.97 -11.88 -19.32
CA THR A 312 3.00 -10.63 -20.09
C THR A 312 2.12 -9.58 -19.46
N VAL A 313 0.89 -9.93 -19.03
CA VAL A 313 0.00 -9.01 -18.31
C VAL A 313 0.59 -8.58 -16.97
N ALA A 314 1.23 -9.49 -16.22
CA ALA A 314 1.90 -9.16 -14.97
C ALA A 314 3.06 -8.17 -15.17
N GLU A 315 3.83 -8.29 -16.26
CA GLU A 315 4.90 -7.34 -16.64
C GLU A 315 4.33 -5.96 -16.99
N ILE A 316 3.30 -5.88 -17.84
CA ILE A 316 2.61 -4.62 -18.17
C ILE A 316 2.13 -3.94 -16.89
N LEU A 317 1.51 -4.70 -16.00
CA LEU A 317 1.00 -4.19 -14.75
C LEU A 317 2.11 -3.86 -13.72
N GLY A 318 3.31 -4.44 -13.82
CA GLY A 318 4.38 -4.32 -12.83
C GLY A 318 4.00 -5.02 -11.53
N HIS A 319 3.54 -6.26 -11.61
CA HIS A 319 3.36 -7.14 -10.44
C HIS A 319 4.70 -7.77 -10.06
N GLU A 320 4.99 -7.79 -8.77
CA GLU A 320 6.23 -8.38 -8.23
C GLU A 320 6.19 -9.91 -8.37
N HIS A 321 5.01 -10.49 -8.15
CA HIS A 321 4.71 -11.92 -8.26
C HIS A 321 3.56 -12.15 -9.24
N CYS A 322 3.71 -13.12 -10.11
CA CYS A 322 2.68 -13.50 -11.09
C CYS A 322 1.41 -14.05 -10.43
N ASP A 323 1.53 -14.58 -9.21
CA ASP A 323 0.42 -15.16 -8.44
C ASP A 323 -0.77 -14.20 -8.32
N ILE A 324 -0.50 -12.88 -8.18
CA ILE A 324 -1.55 -11.85 -8.12
C ILE A 324 -2.34 -11.79 -9.44
N THR A 325 -1.69 -12.08 -10.56
CA THR A 325 -2.32 -12.13 -11.88
C THR A 325 -2.99 -13.47 -12.11
N LEU A 326 -2.39 -14.56 -11.62
CA LEU A 326 -2.96 -15.91 -11.68
C LEU A 326 -4.24 -16.05 -10.83
N ASP A 327 -4.35 -15.35 -9.70
CA ASP A 327 -5.60 -15.28 -8.91
C ASP A 327 -6.81 -14.74 -9.70
N ILE A 328 -6.57 -14.04 -10.82
CA ILE A 328 -7.58 -13.58 -11.76
C ILE A 328 -8.03 -14.74 -12.66
N TYR A 329 -7.17 -15.74 -12.86
CA TYR A 329 -7.36 -16.91 -13.71
C TYR A 329 -8.22 -18.03 -13.08
N THR A 330 -8.82 -17.81 -11.90
CA THR A 330 -9.46 -18.87 -11.11
C THR A 330 -10.76 -19.42 -11.69
N SER A 331 -11.21 -18.95 -12.86
CA SER A 331 -12.34 -19.51 -13.60
C SER A 331 -11.92 -19.89 -15.02
N CYS A 332 -11.16 -21.00 -15.15
CA CYS A 332 -11.01 -21.64 -16.44
C CYS A 332 -12.38 -22.21 -16.86
N THR A 333 -13.00 -21.61 -17.86
CA THR A 333 -14.26 -22.12 -18.39
C THR A 333 -14.05 -23.41 -19.18
N ALA A 334 -15.07 -24.28 -19.25
CA ALA A 334 -14.99 -25.49 -20.06
C ALA A 334 -14.62 -25.17 -21.53
N GLN A 335 -15.08 -24.05 -22.05
CA GLN A 335 -14.79 -23.57 -23.40
C GLN A 335 -13.29 -23.26 -23.59
N MET A 336 -12.64 -22.60 -22.59
CA MET A 336 -11.19 -22.35 -22.63
C MET A 336 -10.36 -23.64 -22.60
N GLN A 337 -10.86 -24.67 -21.91
CA GLN A 337 -10.19 -25.97 -21.92
C GLN A 337 -10.29 -26.64 -23.28
N VAL A 338 -11.46 -26.59 -23.93
CA VAL A 338 -11.67 -27.14 -25.29
C VAL A 338 -10.76 -26.41 -26.29
N GLU A 339 -10.77 -25.09 -26.30
CA GLU A 339 -9.92 -24.29 -27.19
C GLU A 339 -8.43 -24.56 -26.99
N ALA A 340 -8.01 -24.71 -25.74
CA ALA A 340 -6.61 -25.07 -25.42
C ALA A 340 -6.24 -26.45 -25.98
N MET A 341 -7.12 -27.46 -25.83
CA MET A 341 -6.90 -28.80 -26.37
C MET A 341 -6.88 -28.83 -27.89
N GLU A 342 -7.73 -28.04 -28.56
CA GLU A 342 -7.70 -27.90 -30.01
C GLU A 342 -6.42 -27.24 -30.52
N LYS A 343 -5.91 -26.20 -29.82
CA LYS A 343 -4.63 -25.58 -30.15
C LYS A 343 -3.46 -26.55 -30.00
N ILE A 344 -3.44 -27.37 -28.92
CA ILE A 344 -2.40 -28.38 -28.70
C ILE A 344 -2.45 -29.43 -29.83
N GLN A 345 -3.61 -29.88 -30.26
CA GLN A 345 -3.75 -30.83 -31.35
C GLN A 345 -3.29 -30.29 -32.70
N LYS A 346 -3.41 -29.00 -32.96
CA LYS A 346 -2.93 -28.33 -34.20
C LYS A 346 -1.42 -28.11 -34.22
N MET A 347 -0.71 -28.37 -33.12
CA MET A 347 0.77 -28.32 -33.06
C MET A 347 1.46 -29.62 -33.49
N LYS A 348 0.68 -30.64 -33.91
CA LYS A 348 1.17 -31.87 -34.57
C LYS A 348 1.17 -31.68 -36.08
#